data_17fb8e048bc95054b9bc7fe2ea560909
#
_entry.id   17fb8e048bc95054b9bc7fe2ea560909
#
_cell.length_a   1.000
_cell.length_b   1.000
_cell.length_c   1.000
_cell.angle_alpha   90.00
_cell.angle_beta   90.00
_cell.angle_gamma   90.00
#
_symmetry.space_group_name_H-M   'P 1'
#
loop_
_entity.id
_entity.type
_entity.pdbx_description
1 polymer ?
#
loop_
_entity_poly.entity_id
_entity_poly.type
_entity_poly.pdbx_seq_one_letter_code
_entity_poly.pdbx_strand_id
1 'polypeptide(L)'
;MPRYRAIAEYYDHENERLDWLKRDVPFLLRHLPRRPQEVLELACGTGRAAIPLAEAGHHVVGVDYAADMLRIAREKRDALGVSPQNLQLLRRDVSRLKLRRRFDWVVILFNTFLGFTTLDAQDRVLRVVREHLKPGGRFWLDIFQPNLPLMASERSTRIDPSAFYVPSLARTVYMDVDVRRDPSKQLQEVTFNYKWFDQHGQPRRQRTRFDITFIFPRELQILLERNGLRVRKMWGDYDGSPLGADSPRIIVMAQPA
;
A
#
# COMPACT_ATOMS: atom_id res chain seq x y z
N MET A 1 -1.34 13.74 -9.54
CA MET A 1 -2.68 13.15 -9.48
C MET A 1 -3.43 13.73 -8.28
N PRO A 2 -4.61 14.37 -8.43
CA PRO A 2 -5.34 15.00 -7.32
C PRO A 2 -6.09 14.03 -6.40
N ARG A 3 -5.99 12.73 -6.64
CA ARG A 3 -6.81 11.64 -6.13
C ARG A 3 -6.77 11.48 -4.59
N TYR A 4 -5.58 11.47 -3.99
CA TYR A 4 -5.41 11.28 -2.55
C TYR A 4 -5.65 12.56 -1.72
N ARG A 5 -5.51 13.74 -2.32
CA ARG A 5 -5.84 15.00 -1.66
C ARG A 5 -7.27 15.03 -1.14
N ALA A 6 -8.18 14.55 -1.97
CA ALA A 6 -9.60 14.59 -1.69
C ALA A 6 -10.05 13.61 -0.59
N ILE A 7 -9.28 12.52 -0.34
CA ILE A 7 -9.63 11.46 0.62
C ILE A 7 -8.65 11.33 1.78
N ALA A 8 -7.61 12.15 1.85
CA ALA A 8 -6.57 12.00 2.86
C ALA A 8 -7.14 11.98 4.29
N GLU A 9 -8.12 12.86 4.58
CA GLU A 9 -8.79 12.93 5.89
C GLU A 9 -9.68 11.71 6.20
N TYR A 10 -10.07 10.94 5.18
CA TYR A 10 -10.91 9.74 5.35
C TYR A 10 -10.09 8.46 5.41
N TYR A 11 -8.88 8.49 4.85
CA TYR A 11 -8.10 7.31 4.49
C TYR A 11 -7.85 6.36 5.67
N ASP A 12 -7.43 6.88 6.80
CA ASP A 12 -7.16 6.05 7.97
C ASP A 12 -8.47 5.46 8.53
N HIS A 13 -9.50 6.30 8.73
CA HIS A 13 -10.81 5.88 9.26
C HIS A 13 -11.54 4.88 8.36
N GLU A 14 -11.42 5.05 7.04
CA GLU A 14 -11.91 4.10 6.05
C GLU A 14 -11.26 2.72 6.22
N ASN A 15 -9.96 2.68 6.50
CA ASN A 15 -9.16 1.48 6.56
C ASN A 15 -9.14 0.80 7.94
N GLU A 16 -9.42 1.52 9.04
CA GLU A 16 -9.48 0.99 10.41
C GLU A 16 -10.42 -0.21 10.58
N ARG A 17 -11.47 -0.29 9.75
CA ARG A 17 -12.46 -1.38 9.73
C ARG A 17 -11.95 -2.68 9.08
N LEU A 18 -10.82 -2.64 8.42
CA LEU A 18 -10.25 -3.80 7.73
C LEU A 18 -9.40 -4.62 8.72
N ASP A 19 -10.00 -5.63 9.35
CA ASP A 19 -9.31 -6.43 10.37
C ASP A 19 -8.03 -7.09 9.89
N TRP A 20 -7.96 -7.50 8.63
CA TRP A 20 -6.74 -8.04 8.06
C TRP A 20 -5.60 -7.01 8.01
N LEU A 21 -5.91 -5.72 7.88
CA LEU A 21 -4.93 -4.65 7.86
C LEU A 21 -4.26 -4.41 9.23
N LYS A 22 -4.89 -4.87 10.31
CA LYS A 22 -4.29 -4.86 11.66
C LYS A 22 -3.18 -5.91 11.81
N ARG A 23 -3.07 -6.88 10.88
CA ARG A 23 -2.12 -8.00 10.93
C ARG A 23 -0.88 -7.81 10.06
N ASP A 24 -0.93 -6.93 9.03
CA ASP A 24 0.14 -6.82 8.03
C ASP A 24 1.45 -6.24 8.60
N VAL A 25 1.39 -5.12 9.32
CA VAL A 25 2.58 -4.51 9.94
C VAL A 25 3.17 -5.40 11.05
N PRO A 26 2.37 -5.96 11.99
CA PRO A 26 2.89 -6.96 12.92
C PRO A 26 3.53 -8.18 12.23
N PHE A 27 2.98 -8.62 11.09
CA PHE A 27 3.57 -9.73 10.34
C PHE A 27 4.91 -9.33 9.72
N LEU A 28 5.01 -8.16 9.12
CA LEU A 28 6.28 -7.63 8.61
C LEU A 28 7.32 -7.50 9.74
N LEU A 29 6.97 -6.88 10.87
CA LEU A 29 7.85 -6.69 12.03
C LEU A 29 8.44 -8.00 12.56
N ARG A 30 7.67 -9.10 12.56
CA ARG A 30 8.18 -10.42 12.96
C ARG A 30 9.29 -10.95 12.04
N HIS A 31 9.40 -10.42 10.81
CA HIS A 31 10.42 -10.82 9.84
C HIS A 31 11.63 -9.90 9.81
N LEU A 32 11.53 -8.70 10.39
CA LEU A 32 12.68 -7.83 10.55
C LEU A 32 13.55 -8.29 11.73
N PRO A 33 14.89 -8.19 11.62
CA PRO A 33 15.78 -8.40 12.75
C PRO A 33 15.47 -7.44 13.91
N ARG A 34 15.66 -7.88 15.15
CA ARG A 34 15.45 -7.03 16.33
C ARG A 34 16.41 -5.84 16.43
N ARG A 35 17.60 -5.92 15.79
CA ARG A 35 18.52 -4.79 15.69
C ARG A 35 17.99 -3.73 14.70
N PRO A 36 18.31 -2.44 14.90
CA PRO A 36 17.89 -1.38 13.97
C PRO A 36 18.23 -1.71 12.52
N GLN A 37 17.29 -1.48 11.63
CA GLN A 37 17.40 -1.67 10.19
C GLN A 37 17.17 -0.34 9.48
N GLU A 38 17.84 -0.14 8.36
CA GLU A 38 17.53 0.92 7.40
C GLU A 38 16.38 0.45 6.51
N VAL A 39 15.22 1.07 6.62
CA VAL A 39 13.99 0.68 5.88
C VAL A 39 13.55 1.81 4.95
N LEU A 40 13.27 1.48 3.69
CA LEU A 40 12.63 2.38 2.73
C LEU A 40 11.20 1.89 2.47
N GLU A 41 10.20 2.68 2.83
CA GLU A 41 8.81 2.43 2.46
C GLU A 41 8.44 3.27 1.25
N LEU A 42 8.07 2.61 0.15
CA LEU A 42 7.62 3.25 -1.08
C LEU A 42 6.09 3.41 -1.06
N ALA A 43 5.62 4.65 -1.28
CA ALA A 43 4.23 5.08 -1.15
C ALA A 43 3.67 4.87 0.27
N CYS A 44 4.34 5.47 1.25
CA CYS A 44 4.03 5.31 2.68
C CYS A 44 2.69 5.94 3.12
N GLY A 45 2.05 6.75 2.27
CA GLY A 45 0.76 7.39 2.57
C GLY A 45 0.78 8.21 3.85
N THR A 46 -0.17 7.90 4.75
CA THR A 46 -0.32 8.51 6.08
C THR A 46 0.64 7.94 7.15
N GLY A 47 1.63 7.15 6.73
CA GLY A 47 2.64 6.58 7.64
C GLY A 47 2.16 5.35 8.44
N ARG A 48 1.10 4.67 7.99
CA ARG A 48 0.49 3.53 8.68
C ARG A 48 1.50 2.41 9.04
N ALA A 49 2.48 2.15 8.16
CA ALA A 49 3.54 1.19 8.46
C ALA A 49 4.86 1.88 8.85
N ALA A 50 5.20 3.01 8.23
CA ALA A 50 6.43 3.74 8.53
C ALA A 50 6.56 4.12 10.02
N ILE A 51 5.46 4.55 10.65
CA ILE A 51 5.46 4.95 12.06
C ILE A 51 5.72 3.75 12.97
N PRO A 52 4.96 2.64 12.94
CA PRO A 52 5.24 1.47 13.77
C PRO A 52 6.62 0.85 13.53
N LEU A 53 7.15 0.90 12.30
CA LEU A 53 8.52 0.46 12.01
C LEU A 53 9.55 1.34 12.74
N ALA A 54 9.34 2.65 12.77
CA ALA A 54 10.23 3.58 13.48
C ALA A 54 10.08 3.44 15.01
N GLU A 55 8.88 3.22 15.55
CA GLU A 55 8.63 2.92 16.97
C GLU A 55 9.32 1.61 17.41
N ALA A 56 9.41 0.63 16.50
CA ALA A 56 10.16 -0.61 16.73
C ALA A 56 11.70 -0.42 16.70
N GLY A 57 12.19 0.82 16.54
CA GLY A 57 13.61 1.17 16.58
C GLY A 57 14.33 1.07 15.23
N HIS A 58 13.61 0.97 14.12
CA HIS A 58 14.21 1.01 12.80
C HIS A 58 14.36 2.45 12.30
N HIS A 59 15.34 2.69 11.40
CA HIS A 59 15.51 3.97 10.71
C HIS A 59 14.74 3.93 9.39
N VAL A 60 13.63 4.65 9.33
CA VAL A 60 12.67 4.56 8.22
C VAL A 60 12.74 5.81 7.36
N VAL A 61 12.78 5.61 6.04
CA VAL A 61 12.49 6.63 5.04
C VAL A 61 11.18 6.27 4.37
N GLY A 62 10.14 7.07 4.63
CA GLY A 62 8.85 6.97 3.94
C GLY A 62 8.80 7.91 2.76
N VAL A 63 8.44 7.39 1.61
CA VAL A 63 8.32 8.18 0.37
C VAL A 63 6.89 8.13 -0.13
N ASP A 64 6.30 9.28 -0.39
CA ASP A 64 5.01 9.41 -1.07
C ASP A 64 4.99 10.63 -1.97
N TYR A 65 4.16 10.64 -3.01
CA TYR A 65 3.99 11.84 -3.86
C TYR A 65 2.90 12.79 -3.36
N ALA A 66 1.95 12.30 -2.55
CA ALA A 66 0.78 13.03 -2.08
C ALA A 66 1.14 13.88 -0.84
N ALA A 67 1.14 15.21 -1.01
CA ALA A 67 1.50 16.13 0.06
C ALA A 67 0.57 16.03 1.27
N ASP A 68 -0.74 15.84 1.03
CA ASP A 68 -1.76 15.76 2.08
C ASP A 68 -1.62 14.47 2.91
N MET A 69 -1.27 13.35 2.28
CA MET A 69 -0.93 12.11 2.98
C MET A 69 0.29 12.29 3.89
N LEU A 70 1.36 12.90 3.36
CA LEU A 70 2.58 13.14 4.14
C LEU A 70 2.37 14.19 5.23
N ARG A 71 1.43 15.14 5.09
CA ARG A 71 1.06 16.05 6.18
C ARG A 71 0.50 15.25 7.35
N ILE A 72 -0.49 14.39 7.10
CA ILE A 72 -1.08 13.52 8.14
C ILE A 72 -0.01 12.59 8.75
N ALA A 73 0.87 12.02 7.93
CA ALA A 73 1.96 11.18 8.43
C ALA A 73 2.90 11.95 9.38
N ARG A 74 3.22 13.22 9.10
CA ARG A 74 4.04 14.06 9.99
C ARG A 74 3.31 14.38 11.28
N GLU A 75 2.03 14.78 11.19
CA GLU A 75 1.20 15.07 12.36
C GLU A 75 1.11 13.84 13.29
N LYS A 76 0.88 12.66 12.74
CA LYS A 76 0.86 11.40 13.51
C LYS A 76 2.22 11.06 14.11
N ARG A 77 3.30 11.16 13.31
CA ARG A 77 4.67 10.96 13.79
C ARG A 77 4.98 11.85 14.98
N ASP A 78 4.69 13.14 14.86
CA ASP A 78 5.00 14.14 15.88
C ASP A 78 4.13 13.95 17.14
N ALA A 79 2.85 13.62 16.98
CA ALA A 79 1.93 13.30 18.08
C ALA A 79 2.36 12.04 18.87
N LEU A 80 2.98 11.07 18.23
CA LEU A 80 3.52 9.84 18.86
C LEU A 80 4.96 10.01 19.37
N GLY A 81 5.56 11.19 19.23
CA GLY A 81 6.92 11.46 19.67
C GLY A 81 8.01 10.72 18.87
N VAL A 82 7.70 10.22 17.68
CA VAL A 82 8.68 9.56 16.83
C VAL A 82 9.61 10.59 16.22
N SER A 83 10.91 10.45 16.52
CA SER A 83 11.94 11.40 16.05
C SER A 83 12.02 11.48 14.53
N PRO A 84 12.14 12.68 13.92
CA PRO A 84 12.45 12.84 12.50
C PRO A 84 13.75 12.14 12.05
N GLN A 85 14.68 11.85 12.96
CA GLN A 85 15.87 11.05 12.68
C GLN A 85 15.52 9.56 12.47
N ASN A 86 14.50 9.05 13.17
CA ASN A 86 14.05 7.67 13.04
C ASN A 86 13.04 7.51 11.89
N LEU A 87 12.24 8.56 11.60
CA LEU A 87 11.30 8.54 10.48
C LEU A 87 11.42 9.81 9.64
N GLN A 88 12.10 9.69 8.51
CA GLN A 88 12.17 10.72 7.49
C GLN A 88 11.04 10.54 6.45
N LEU A 89 10.27 11.60 6.18
CA LEU A 89 9.16 11.59 5.23
C LEU A 89 9.46 12.49 4.03
N LEU A 90 9.56 11.89 2.84
CA LEU A 90 9.98 12.56 1.61
C LEU A 90 8.86 12.60 0.57
N ARG A 91 8.59 13.79 0.04
CA ARG A 91 7.69 13.93 -1.09
C ARG A 91 8.43 13.68 -2.40
N ARG A 92 8.27 12.49 -2.98
CA ARG A 92 8.89 12.10 -4.27
C ARG A 92 7.97 11.14 -5.02
N ASP A 93 8.16 11.07 -6.34
CA ASP A 93 7.61 10.02 -7.18
C ASP A 93 8.45 8.74 -7.03
N VAL A 94 7.82 7.67 -6.54
CA VAL A 94 8.50 6.38 -6.30
C VAL A 94 9.05 5.76 -7.59
N SER A 95 8.41 5.98 -8.75
CA SER A 95 8.86 5.43 -10.03
C SER A 95 10.13 6.09 -10.59
N ARG A 96 10.54 7.23 -10.01
CA ARG A 96 11.71 8.02 -10.40
C ARG A 96 12.64 8.32 -9.22
N LEU A 97 12.46 7.60 -8.12
CA LEU A 97 13.21 7.86 -6.90
C LEU A 97 14.70 7.58 -7.10
N LYS A 98 15.52 8.51 -6.65
CA LYS A 98 16.98 8.38 -6.57
C LYS A 98 17.43 8.93 -5.23
N LEU A 99 17.78 8.06 -4.30
CA LEU A 99 18.43 8.39 -3.03
C LEU A 99 19.89 7.92 -3.10
N ARG A 100 20.82 8.76 -2.57
CA ARG A 100 22.25 8.39 -2.48
C ARG A 100 22.54 7.50 -1.26
N ARG A 101 21.61 6.55 -0.99
CA ARG A 101 21.76 5.56 0.12
C ARG A 101 21.02 4.28 -0.24
N ARG A 102 21.42 3.19 0.40
CA ARG A 102 20.81 1.88 0.27
C ARG A 102 20.27 1.40 1.62
N PHE A 103 19.32 0.51 1.57
CA PHE A 103 18.53 0.06 2.70
C PHE A 103 18.65 -1.45 2.90
N ASP A 104 18.50 -1.88 4.16
CA ASP A 104 18.41 -3.29 4.50
C ASP A 104 17.09 -3.88 4.02
N TRP A 105 16.03 -3.05 4.05
CA TRP A 105 14.70 -3.41 3.59
C TRP A 105 14.11 -2.31 2.70
N VAL A 106 13.48 -2.74 1.60
CA VAL A 106 12.57 -1.90 0.81
C VAL A 106 11.20 -2.55 0.86
N VAL A 107 10.18 -1.78 1.21
CA VAL A 107 8.81 -2.32 1.39
C VAL A 107 7.80 -1.56 0.54
N ILE A 108 6.84 -2.29 -0.03
CA ILE A 108 5.65 -1.77 -0.70
C ILE A 108 4.46 -2.52 -0.15
N LEU A 109 3.56 -1.84 0.54
CA LEU A 109 2.48 -2.44 1.28
C LEU A 109 1.11 -2.07 0.73
N PHE A 110 0.07 -2.77 1.20
CA PHE A 110 -1.33 -2.42 1.00
C PHE A 110 -1.75 -2.28 -0.46
N ASN A 111 -1.44 -3.28 -1.29
CA ASN A 111 -1.80 -3.28 -2.72
C ASN A 111 -1.22 -2.13 -3.56
N THR A 112 -0.37 -1.29 -3.00
CA THR A 112 0.17 -0.09 -3.68
C THR A 112 0.80 -0.43 -5.02
N PHE A 113 1.50 -1.56 -5.11
CA PHE A 113 2.15 -2.01 -6.35
C PHE A 113 1.16 -2.21 -7.51
N LEU A 114 -0.08 -2.59 -7.22
CA LEU A 114 -1.12 -2.79 -8.22
C LEU A 114 -1.59 -1.47 -8.88
N GLY A 115 -1.28 -0.32 -8.29
CA GLY A 115 -1.50 0.99 -8.89
C GLY A 115 -0.57 1.33 -10.07
N PHE A 116 0.50 0.55 -10.27
CA PHE A 116 1.36 0.61 -11.46
C PHE A 116 0.79 -0.33 -12.52
N THR A 117 -0.14 0.18 -13.33
CA THR A 117 -1.03 -0.61 -14.19
C THR A 117 -0.39 -1.05 -15.52
N THR A 118 0.86 -0.71 -15.79
CA THR A 118 1.59 -1.15 -16.98
C THR A 118 2.89 -1.85 -16.61
N LEU A 119 3.33 -2.81 -17.42
CA LEU A 119 4.59 -3.53 -17.22
C LEU A 119 5.78 -2.57 -17.11
N ASP A 120 5.83 -1.54 -17.96
CA ASP A 120 6.89 -0.53 -17.91
C ASP A 120 6.88 0.29 -16.59
N ALA A 121 5.71 0.62 -16.04
CA ALA A 121 5.61 1.28 -14.75
C ALA A 121 6.05 0.36 -13.60
N GLN A 122 5.68 -0.91 -13.65
CA GLN A 122 6.11 -1.93 -12.69
C GLN A 122 7.62 -2.14 -12.73
N ASP A 123 8.20 -2.27 -13.93
CA ASP A 123 9.65 -2.41 -14.12
C ASP A 123 10.42 -1.20 -13.58
N ARG A 124 9.93 0.02 -13.81
CA ARG A 124 10.55 1.22 -13.22
C ARG A 124 10.59 1.17 -11.70
N VAL A 125 9.48 0.79 -11.06
CA VAL A 125 9.42 0.69 -9.60
C VAL A 125 10.32 -0.43 -9.08
N LEU A 126 10.32 -1.60 -9.71
CA LEU A 126 11.17 -2.72 -9.29
C LEU A 126 12.66 -2.41 -9.50
N ARG A 127 13.01 -1.64 -10.52
CA ARG A 127 14.37 -1.11 -10.70
C ARG A 127 14.75 -0.19 -9.53
N VAL A 128 13.85 0.73 -9.12
CA VAL A 128 14.06 1.57 -7.95
C VAL A 128 14.26 0.71 -6.70
N VAL A 129 13.44 -0.31 -6.48
CA VAL A 129 13.63 -1.27 -5.38
C VAL A 129 15.02 -1.86 -5.39
N ARG A 130 15.45 -2.42 -6.53
CA ARG A 130 16.76 -3.07 -6.65
C ARG A 130 17.94 -2.10 -6.43
N GLU A 131 17.85 -0.88 -6.97
CA GLU A 131 18.90 0.13 -6.85
C GLU A 131 19.07 0.63 -5.41
N HIS A 132 17.98 0.58 -4.60
CA HIS A 132 18.01 1.02 -3.21
C HIS A 132 18.25 -0.10 -2.19
N LEU A 133 18.31 -1.36 -2.61
CA LEU A 133 18.69 -2.46 -1.72
C LEU A 133 20.21 -2.55 -1.53
N LYS A 134 20.65 -2.77 -0.29
CA LYS A 134 22.01 -3.20 0.04
C LYS A 134 22.26 -4.61 -0.54
N PRO A 135 23.53 -5.01 -0.76
CA PRO A 135 23.85 -6.43 -0.90
C PRO A 135 23.29 -7.22 0.30
N GLY A 136 22.54 -8.29 0.01
CA GLY A 136 21.82 -9.06 1.05
C GLY A 136 20.55 -8.41 1.63
N GLY A 137 20.19 -7.23 1.17
CA GLY A 137 18.95 -6.55 1.54
C GLY A 137 17.70 -7.31 1.07
N ARG A 138 16.55 -6.96 1.62
CA ARG A 138 15.29 -7.66 1.36
C ARG A 138 14.23 -6.70 0.81
N PHE A 139 13.51 -7.18 -0.17
CA PHE A 139 12.29 -6.55 -0.68
C PHE A 139 11.08 -7.26 -0.09
N TRP A 140 10.13 -6.47 0.41
CA TRP A 140 8.85 -6.96 0.91
C TRP A 140 7.72 -6.32 0.12
N LEU A 141 6.81 -7.15 -0.38
CA LEU A 141 5.65 -6.73 -1.14
C LEU A 141 4.42 -7.48 -0.66
N ASP A 142 3.30 -6.79 -0.49
CA ASP A 142 2.01 -7.43 -0.32
C ASP A 142 0.96 -6.91 -1.32
N ILE A 143 0.21 -7.84 -1.91
CA ILE A 143 -0.92 -7.57 -2.78
C ILE A 143 -2.03 -8.58 -2.49
N PHE A 144 -3.28 -8.27 -2.87
CA PHE A 144 -4.35 -9.28 -2.83
C PHE A 144 -4.08 -10.38 -3.86
N GLN A 145 -4.51 -11.60 -3.56
CA GLN A 145 -4.54 -12.66 -4.56
C GLN A 145 -5.79 -12.53 -5.43
N PRO A 146 -5.65 -12.53 -6.78
CA PRO A 146 -6.81 -12.46 -7.66
C PRO A 146 -7.73 -13.68 -7.49
N ASN A 147 -9.00 -13.46 -7.19
CA ASN A 147 -10.02 -14.50 -7.23
C ASN A 147 -10.43 -14.73 -8.69
N LEU A 148 -10.14 -15.89 -9.27
CA LEU A 148 -10.34 -16.18 -10.68
C LEU A 148 -11.78 -15.95 -11.18
N PRO A 149 -12.83 -16.50 -10.53
CA PRO A 149 -14.21 -16.24 -10.92
C PRO A 149 -14.57 -14.75 -10.93
N LEU A 150 -14.10 -14.02 -9.91
CA LEU A 150 -14.36 -12.59 -9.80
C LEU A 150 -13.59 -11.78 -10.87
N MET A 151 -12.33 -12.15 -11.15
CA MET A 151 -11.48 -11.46 -12.14
C MET A 151 -11.95 -11.73 -13.58
N ALA A 152 -12.56 -12.88 -13.86
CA ALA A 152 -13.13 -13.22 -15.16
C ALA A 152 -14.46 -12.51 -15.44
N SER A 153 -15.11 -11.92 -14.45
CA SER A 153 -16.35 -11.20 -14.61
C SER A 153 -16.11 -9.80 -15.19
N GLU A 154 -16.75 -9.50 -16.31
CA GLU A 154 -16.79 -8.13 -16.89
C GLU A 154 -17.79 -7.22 -16.18
N ARG A 155 -18.63 -7.79 -15.31
CA ARG A 155 -19.67 -7.03 -14.61
C ARG A 155 -19.04 -6.14 -13.55
N SER A 156 -19.62 -4.95 -13.38
CA SER A 156 -19.32 -4.12 -12.23
C SER A 156 -19.83 -4.80 -10.96
N THR A 157 -18.99 -4.86 -9.94
CA THR A 157 -19.39 -5.30 -8.62
C THR A 157 -19.51 -4.08 -7.74
N ARG A 158 -20.64 -3.96 -7.03
CA ARG A 158 -20.79 -2.98 -5.97
C ARG A 158 -20.51 -3.65 -4.65
N ILE A 159 -19.57 -3.07 -3.91
CA ILE A 159 -19.26 -3.48 -2.54
C ILE A 159 -20.27 -2.79 -1.62
N ASP A 160 -20.81 -3.54 -0.68
CA ASP A 160 -21.84 -3.07 0.23
C ASP A 160 -21.47 -1.75 0.93
N PRO A 161 -22.46 -0.86 1.11
CA PRO A 161 -22.24 0.39 1.78
C PRO A 161 -21.69 0.20 3.19
N SER A 162 -20.77 1.05 3.55
CA SER A 162 -20.20 1.12 4.90
C SER A 162 -20.23 2.55 5.39
N ALA A 163 -20.14 2.72 6.72
CA ALA A 163 -20.08 4.03 7.33
C ALA A 163 -18.92 4.07 8.34
N PHE A 164 -18.28 5.23 8.45
CA PHE A 164 -17.24 5.50 9.44
C PHE A 164 -17.31 6.95 9.90
N TYR A 165 -16.91 7.19 11.13
CA TYR A 165 -16.86 8.53 11.68
C TYR A 165 -15.47 9.14 11.49
N VAL A 166 -15.41 10.42 11.10
CA VAL A 166 -14.18 11.19 10.92
C VAL A 166 -14.14 12.29 11.99
N PRO A 167 -13.38 12.10 13.07
CA PRO A 167 -13.36 13.04 14.21
C PRO A 167 -12.93 14.44 13.83
N SER A 168 -11.89 14.59 13.00
CA SER A 168 -11.36 15.88 12.54
C SER A 168 -12.39 16.72 11.79
N LEU A 169 -13.40 16.08 11.21
CA LEU A 169 -14.47 16.71 10.44
C LEU A 169 -15.83 16.68 11.15
N ALA A 170 -15.90 16.09 12.35
CA ALA A 170 -17.11 15.89 13.15
C ALA A 170 -18.28 15.33 12.33
N ARG A 171 -18.03 14.32 11.45
CA ARG A 171 -19.07 13.78 10.56
C ARG A 171 -18.96 12.29 10.36
N THR A 172 -20.10 11.66 10.10
CA THR A 172 -20.17 10.30 9.56
C THR A 172 -20.15 10.35 8.05
N VAL A 173 -19.28 9.54 7.45
CA VAL A 173 -19.16 9.37 6.01
C VAL A 173 -19.68 7.99 5.64
N TYR A 174 -20.60 7.95 4.69
CA TYR A 174 -21.10 6.73 4.06
C TYR A 174 -20.30 6.49 2.78
N MET A 175 -19.86 5.27 2.55
CA MET A 175 -19.04 4.92 1.39
C MET A 175 -19.60 3.65 0.73
N ASP A 176 -19.71 3.68 -0.57
CA ASP A 176 -19.87 2.50 -1.42
C ASP A 176 -18.76 2.48 -2.49
N VAL A 177 -18.45 1.29 -3.01
CA VAL A 177 -17.38 1.10 -3.99
C VAL A 177 -17.92 0.35 -5.21
N ASP A 178 -17.76 0.95 -6.38
CA ASP A 178 -18.03 0.29 -7.66
C ASP A 178 -16.70 -0.18 -8.27
N VAL A 179 -16.65 -1.43 -8.72
CA VAL A 179 -15.48 -2.01 -9.40
C VAL A 179 -15.89 -2.50 -10.77
N ARG A 180 -15.26 -1.97 -11.82
CA ARG A 180 -15.40 -2.46 -13.20
C ARG A 180 -14.11 -3.16 -13.60
N ARG A 181 -14.24 -4.32 -14.26
CA ARG A 181 -13.08 -5.14 -14.64
C ARG A 181 -12.94 -5.25 -16.15
N ASP A 182 -11.71 -5.21 -16.60
CA ASP A 182 -11.29 -5.60 -17.95
C ASP A 182 -10.30 -6.78 -17.81
N PRO A 183 -10.80 -8.03 -17.90
CA PRO A 183 -9.95 -9.21 -17.75
C PRO A 183 -8.85 -9.30 -18.81
N SER A 184 -9.12 -8.80 -20.02
CA SER A 184 -8.18 -8.86 -21.15
C SER A 184 -6.94 -8.00 -20.92
N LYS A 185 -7.08 -6.93 -20.11
CA LYS A 185 -5.99 -6.02 -19.73
C LYS A 185 -5.50 -6.23 -18.31
N GLN A 186 -6.11 -7.15 -17.56
CA GLN A 186 -5.89 -7.33 -16.13
C GLN A 186 -6.07 -6.02 -15.33
N LEU A 187 -7.09 -5.23 -15.69
CA LEU A 187 -7.36 -3.93 -15.05
C LEU A 187 -8.68 -3.94 -14.28
N GLN A 188 -8.70 -3.19 -13.20
CA GLN A 188 -9.89 -2.84 -12.44
C GLN A 188 -9.95 -1.33 -12.29
N GLU A 189 -11.07 -0.75 -12.72
CA GLU A 189 -11.45 0.61 -12.41
C GLU A 189 -12.22 0.60 -11.10
N VAL A 190 -11.66 1.18 -10.05
CA VAL A 190 -12.26 1.25 -8.72
C VAL A 190 -12.76 2.66 -8.48
N THR A 191 -14.05 2.80 -8.17
CA THR A 191 -14.70 4.07 -7.87
C THR A 191 -15.22 4.06 -6.45
N PHE A 192 -14.72 4.92 -5.60
CA PHE A 192 -15.22 5.19 -4.26
C PHE A 192 -16.23 6.32 -4.32
N ASN A 193 -17.41 6.11 -3.78
CA ASN A 193 -18.48 7.10 -3.66
C ASN A 193 -18.67 7.41 -2.17
N TYR A 194 -18.27 8.61 -1.75
CA TYR A 194 -18.43 9.11 -0.39
C TYR A 194 -19.65 10.02 -0.32
N LYS A 195 -20.45 9.88 0.75
CA LYS A 195 -21.65 10.68 1.02
C LYS A 195 -21.67 11.07 2.49
N TRP A 196 -22.06 12.30 2.77
CA TRP A 196 -22.22 12.81 4.12
C TRP A 196 -23.23 13.95 4.15
N PHE A 197 -23.65 14.37 5.33
CA PHE A 197 -24.42 15.58 5.51
C PHE A 197 -23.51 16.68 6.06
N ASP A 198 -23.64 17.90 5.55
CA ASP A 198 -22.91 19.06 6.07
C ASP A 198 -23.59 19.59 7.35
N GLN A 199 -23.02 20.66 7.93
CA GLN A 199 -23.53 21.30 9.15
C GLN A 199 -24.95 21.88 9.02
N HIS A 200 -25.45 22.04 7.81
CA HIS A 200 -26.81 22.51 7.52
C HIS A 200 -27.74 21.37 7.15
N GLY A 201 -27.33 20.11 7.32
CA GLY A 201 -28.10 18.91 6.96
C GLY A 201 -28.21 18.68 5.46
N GLN A 202 -27.44 19.39 4.62
CA GLN A 202 -27.49 19.21 3.18
C GLN A 202 -26.63 18.02 2.77
N PRO A 203 -27.12 17.14 1.87
CA PRO A 203 -26.36 16.01 1.38
C PRO A 203 -25.18 16.47 0.52
N ARG A 204 -24.01 15.94 0.80
CA ARG A 204 -22.77 16.14 0.06
C ARG A 204 -22.27 14.81 -0.47
N ARG A 205 -21.61 14.85 -1.59
CA ARG A 205 -21.01 13.68 -2.21
C ARG A 205 -19.66 14.00 -2.82
N GLN A 206 -18.78 13.02 -2.77
CA GLN A 206 -17.48 13.07 -3.41
C GLN A 206 -17.23 11.73 -4.09
N ARG A 207 -16.59 11.76 -5.23
CA ARG A 207 -16.23 10.57 -6.00
C ARG A 207 -14.73 10.57 -6.26
N THR A 208 -14.10 9.42 -6.01
CA THR A 208 -12.68 9.20 -6.32
C THR A 208 -12.56 7.93 -7.13
N ARG A 209 -11.84 8.00 -8.25
CA ARG A 209 -11.65 6.88 -9.17
C ARG A 209 -10.17 6.63 -9.40
N PHE A 210 -9.80 5.34 -9.51
CA PHE A 210 -8.46 4.91 -9.88
C PHE A 210 -8.46 3.53 -10.52
N ASP A 211 -7.40 3.27 -11.29
CA ASP A 211 -7.17 1.98 -11.89
C ASP A 211 -6.13 1.22 -11.09
N ILE A 212 -6.36 -0.08 -10.92
CA ILE A 212 -5.38 -1.03 -10.40
C ILE A 212 -5.32 -2.22 -11.35
N THR A 213 -4.14 -2.82 -11.45
CA THR A 213 -4.01 -4.13 -12.10
C THR A 213 -4.26 -5.25 -11.10
N PHE A 214 -4.41 -6.47 -11.57
CA PHE A 214 -4.29 -7.66 -10.75
C PHE A 214 -3.22 -8.57 -11.34
N ILE A 215 -2.46 -9.20 -10.47
CA ILE A 215 -1.25 -9.96 -10.82
C ILE A 215 -1.34 -11.32 -10.16
N PHE A 216 -1.18 -12.40 -10.94
CA PHE A 216 -1.16 -13.75 -10.42
C PHE A 216 0.22 -14.14 -9.84
N PRO A 217 0.29 -15.13 -8.93
CA PRO A 217 1.54 -15.47 -8.25
C PRO A 217 2.72 -15.78 -9.18
N ARG A 218 2.49 -16.58 -10.23
CA ARG A 218 3.52 -16.92 -11.20
C ARG A 218 3.98 -15.74 -12.02
N GLU A 219 3.04 -14.87 -12.41
CA GLU A 219 3.33 -13.63 -13.12
C GLU A 219 4.17 -12.69 -12.25
N LEU A 220 3.79 -12.53 -10.98
CA LEU A 220 4.56 -11.72 -10.03
C LEU A 220 6.00 -12.26 -9.87
N GLN A 221 6.16 -13.57 -9.76
CA GLN A 221 7.49 -14.18 -9.68
C GLN A 221 8.35 -13.84 -10.92
N ILE A 222 7.81 -14.03 -12.12
CA ILE A 222 8.50 -13.72 -13.38
C ILE A 222 8.87 -12.23 -13.44
N LEU A 223 7.94 -11.36 -13.02
CA LEU A 223 8.14 -9.90 -13.00
C LEU A 223 9.28 -9.51 -12.05
N LEU A 224 9.35 -10.11 -10.88
CA LEU A 224 10.43 -9.89 -9.92
C LEU A 224 11.77 -10.40 -10.46
N GLU A 225 11.82 -11.62 -10.96
CA GLU A 225 13.05 -12.27 -11.45
C GLU A 225 13.65 -11.53 -12.65
N ARG A 226 12.84 -11.09 -13.61
CA ARG A 226 13.34 -10.30 -14.75
C ARG A 226 13.90 -8.93 -14.34
N ASN A 227 13.50 -8.42 -13.17
CA ASN A 227 14.05 -7.19 -12.59
C ASN A 227 15.21 -7.44 -11.62
N GLY A 228 15.78 -8.67 -11.59
CA GLY A 228 16.94 -9.03 -10.77
C GLY A 228 16.61 -9.15 -9.28
N LEU A 229 15.37 -9.56 -8.97
CA LEU A 229 14.88 -9.82 -7.62
C LEU A 229 14.46 -11.28 -7.50
N ARG A 230 15.25 -12.08 -6.77
CA ARG A 230 14.95 -13.50 -6.53
C ARG A 230 13.96 -13.64 -5.38
N VAL A 231 12.82 -14.28 -5.64
CA VAL A 231 11.84 -14.64 -4.60
C VAL A 231 12.46 -15.65 -3.64
N ARG A 232 12.37 -15.39 -2.35
CA ARG A 232 12.85 -16.26 -1.26
C ARG A 232 11.72 -16.96 -0.55
N LYS A 233 10.59 -16.26 -0.40
CA LYS A 233 9.40 -16.84 0.22
C LYS A 233 8.14 -16.13 -0.25
N MET A 234 7.04 -16.88 -0.33
CA MET A 234 5.69 -16.37 -0.52
C MET A 234 4.78 -16.93 0.57
N TRP A 235 3.88 -16.09 1.07
CA TRP A 235 2.84 -16.48 2.02
C TRP A 235 1.48 -16.09 1.46
N GLY A 236 0.44 -16.82 1.90
CA GLY A 236 -0.94 -16.62 1.48
C GLY A 236 -1.73 -15.67 2.35
N ASP A 237 -1.32 -15.49 3.61
CA ASP A 237 -1.92 -14.53 4.56
C ASP A 237 -0.89 -14.12 5.62
N TYR A 238 -1.25 -13.14 6.46
CA TYR A 238 -0.45 -12.60 7.55
C TYR A 238 -0.36 -13.48 8.80
N ASP A 239 -0.92 -14.69 8.78
CA ASP A 239 -0.68 -15.73 9.76
C ASP A 239 0.57 -16.58 9.44
N GLY A 240 1.13 -16.39 8.24
CA GLY A 240 2.30 -17.12 7.76
C GLY A 240 1.97 -18.40 6.99
N SER A 241 0.69 -18.65 6.72
CA SER A 241 0.25 -19.79 5.91
C SER A 241 0.88 -19.75 4.51
N PRO A 242 1.20 -20.92 3.93
CA PRO A 242 1.73 -20.98 2.57
C PRO A 242 0.71 -20.47 1.55
N LEU A 243 1.22 -19.93 0.44
CA LEU A 243 0.39 -19.49 -0.66
C LEU A 243 -0.32 -20.69 -1.31
N GLY A 244 -1.64 -20.64 -1.38
CA GLY A 244 -2.52 -21.66 -1.96
C GLY A 244 -3.61 -21.02 -2.84
N ALA A 245 -4.48 -21.86 -3.40
CA ALA A 245 -5.53 -21.42 -4.33
C ALA A 245 -6.50 -20.40 -3.69
N ASP A 246 -6.86 -20.60 -2.43
CA ASP A 246 -7.84 -19.81 -1.70
C ASP A 246 -7.19 -18.73 -0.80
N SER A 247 -5.90 -18.49 -0.97
CA SER A 247 -5.20 -17.47 -0.19
C SER A 247 -5.75 -16.07 -0.47
N PRO A 248 -6.03 -15.24 0.54
CA PRO A 248 -6.52 -13.89 0.31
C PRO A 248 -5.43 -12.91 -0.18
N ARG A 249 -4.15 -13.28 0.06
CA ARG A 249 -3.00 -12.40 -0.20
C ARG A 249 -1.90 -13.12 -0.97
N ILE A 250 -1.03 -12.33 -1.61
CA ILE A 250 0.29 -12.74 -2.05
C ILE A 250 1.27 -11.83 -1.32
N ILE A 251 1.97 -12.38 -0.33
CA ILE A 251 3.00 -11.67 0.42
C ILE A 251 4.34 -12.23 -0.01
N VAL A 252 5.23 -11.38 -0.48
CA VAL A 252 6.52 -11.81 -1.05
C VAL A 252 7.67 -11.21 -0.27
N MET A 253 8.64 -12.06 0.05
CA MET A 253 9.98 -11.64 0.43
C MET A 253 10.96 -12.04 -0.69
N ALA A 254 11.62 -11.05 -1.27
CA ALA A 254 12.63 -11.23 -2.32
C ALA A 254 13.95 -10.57 -1.93
N GLN A 255 15.01 -10.82 -2.69
CA GLN A 255 16.33 -10.18 -2.50
C GLN A 255 16.98 -9.98 -3.88
N PRO A 256 17.99 -9.12 -4.00
CA PRO A 256 18.80 -9.02 -5.21
C PRO A 256 19.33 -10.40 -5.62
N ALA A 257 19.26 -10.70 -6.93
CA ALA A 257 19.74 -11.97 -7.51
C ALA A 257 21.26 -12.04 -7.50
#